data_6d106448b6c15092e778bba179a7eedc
#
_entry.id   6d106448b6c15092e778bba179a7eedc
#
_cell.length_a   1.000
_cell.length_b   1.000
_cell.length_c   1.000
_cell.angle_alpha   90.00
_cell.angle_beta   90.00
_cell.angle_gamma   90.00
#
_symmetry.space_group_name_H-M   'P 1'
#
loop_
_entity.id
_entity.type
_entity.pdbx_description
1 polymer ?
#
loop_
_entity_poly.entity_id
_entity_poly.type
_entity_poly.pdbx_seq_one_letter_code
_entity_poly.pdbx_strand_id
1 'polypeptide(L)'
;MTPLGPADLDLVRGLVEIPSVSRDEGEAVEWLVARMRERGFRASVDDAGNAVGEVGQVGQGTVHVVLLGHIDTVPGEIPVRIESGVLVGRGAVDAKGPLAAFVAAATDALPGVRVTVVGAVEEESPTSAGARYRALHPAPDWCVVGEPSGWDAVTVAYKGRLVLDVALSRPARHGAAPGPTVSEEALRLWERVRAAAEAHGGQRAQGGRLRAFDRLDCRLEGMWSGDGDGLAERARLRIGYRIPPGLVPDAVETEVLAVVAEHDGEAGVEVARVAAEEPARTSRTSPLARAFVGAIAEAGGGASFKVKSGTSDMNVLAAAWGCPMVAYGPGDSAYDHTPMERLALDDYARAIAVIRGVLRRAMPPR
;
A
#
# COMPACT_ATOMS: atom_id res chain seq x y z
N MET A 1 -8.31 26.88 -13.87
CA MET A 1 -7.34 25.77 -13.77
C MET A 1 -6.03 26.21 -14.41
N THR A 2 -4.90 26.05 -13.73
CA THR A 2 -3.58 26.21 -14.36
C THR A 2 -3.36 25.00 -15.27
N PRO A 3 -3.08 25.19 -16.56
CA PRO A 3 -2.81 24.08 -17.46
C PRO A 3 -1.55 23.33 -16.99
N LEU A 4 -1.51 22.01 -17.25
CA LEU A 4 -0.34 21.19 -16.97
C LEU A 4 0.86 21.74 -17.76
N GLY A 5 1.94 22.06 -17.04
CA GLY A 5 3.17 22.53 -17.67
C GLY A 5 3.89 21.42 -18.42
N PRO A 6 4.61 21.74 -19.53
CA PRO A 6 5.37 20.74 -20.28
C PRO A 6 6.33 19.93 -19.39
N ALA A 7 7.04 20.59 -18.48
CA ALA A 7 7.99 19.95 -17.58
C ALA A 7 7.33 18.94 -16.61
N ASP A 8 6.09 19.18 -16.18
CA ASP A 8 5.36 18.26 -15.29
C ASP A 8 4.77 17.08 -16.09
N LEU A 9 4.40 17.31 -17.36
CA LEU A 9 4.01 16.24 -18.27
C LEU A 9 5.19 15.33 -18.60
N ASP A 10 6.35 15.90 -18.92
CA ASP A 10 7.57 15.15 -19.22
C ASP A 10 8.04 14.34 -17.99
N LEU A 11 7.83 14.86 -16.78
CA LEU A 11 8.17 14.13 -15.54
C LEU A 11 7.33 12.86 -15.40
N VAL A 12 6.00 12.95 -15.47
CA VAL A 12 5.14 11.76 -15.26
C VAL A 12 5.30 10.78 -16.43
N ARG A 13 5.36 11.27 -17.66
CA ARG A 13 5.56 10.44 -18.83
C ARG A 13 6.89 9.71 -18.78
N GLY A 14 8.00 10.42 -18.56
CA GLY A 14 9.33 9.84 -18.52
C GLY A 14 9.50 8.80 -17.39
N LEU A 15 8.88 9.03 -16.22
CA LEU A 15 8.90 8.05 -15.14
C LEU A 15 8.11 6.77 -15.50
N VAL A 16 6.97 6.91 -16.18
CA VAL A 16 6.16 5.77 -16.62
C VAL A 16 6.83 5.00 -17.76
N GLU A 17 7.60 5.67 -18.63
CA GLU A 17 8.33 5.04 -19.73
C GLU A 17 9.46 4.09 -19.28
N ILE A 18 9.96 4.22 -18.05
CA ILE A 18 11.01 3.35 -17.52
C ILE A 18 10.36 2.16 -16.79
N PRO A 19 10.56 0.91 -17.23
CA PRO A 19 10.12 -0.27 -16.48
C PRO A 19 10.80 -0.33 -15.11
N SER A 20 10.06 -0.71 -14.07
CA SER A 20 10.58 -0.83 -12.70
C SER A 20 9.79 -1.85 -11.90
N VAL A 21 9.78 -3.09 -12.35
CA VAL A 21 9.19 -4.19 -11.55
C VAL A 21 9.93 -4.30 -10.23
N SER A 22 9.21 -4.63 -9.14
CA SER A 22 9.81 -4.77 -7.81
C SER A 22 11.11 -5.56 -7.83
N ARG A 23 12.18 -4.98 -7.24
CA ARG A 23 13.58 -5.43 -7.24
C ARG A 23 14.38 -5.15 -8.52
N ASP A 24 13.79 -4.41 -9.46
CA ASP A 24 14.47 -3.94 -10.68
C ASP A 24 14.14 -2.46 -10.94
N GLU A 25 14.17 -1.64 -9.87
CA GLU A 25 13.79 -0.23 -9.91
C GLU A 25 14.96 0.72 -10.20
N GLY A 26 16.20 0.22 -10.24
CA GLY A 26 17.42 1.03 -10.24
C GLY A 26 17.44 2.14 -11.27
N GLU A 27 17.05 1.85 -12.53
CA GLU A 27 17.02 2.84 -13.60
C GLU A 27 15.99 3.96 -13.31
N ALA A 28 14.79 3.60 -12.85
CA ALA A 28 13.75 4.56 -12.51
C ALA A 28 14.16 5.43 -11.32
N VAL A 29 14.83 4.85 -10.32
CA VAL A 29 15.36 5.55 -9.14
C VAL A 29 16.41 6.57 -9.53
N GLU A 30 17.42 6.17 -10.31
CA GLU A 30 18.48 7.07 -10.76
C GLU A 30 17.92 8.22 -11.63
N TRP A 31 17.00 7.88 -12.54
CA TRP A 31 16.34 8.86 -13.39
C TRP A 31 15.54 9.88 -12.53
N LEU A 32 14.76 9.41 -11.55
CA LEU A 32 13.96 10.28 -10.69
C LEU A 32 14.87 11.19 -9.84
N VAL A 33 15.97 10.67 -9.30
CA VAL A 33 16.96 11.47 -8.55
C VAL A 33 17.53 12.57 -9.43
N ALA A 34 17.87 12.28 -10.70
CA ALA A 34 18.34 13.29 -11.65
C ALA A 34 17.27 14.37 -11.90
N ARG A 35 16.02 13.97 -12.13
CA ARG A 35 14.90 14.93 -12.34
C ARG A 35 14.62 15.78 -11.11
N MET A 36 14.70 15.21 -9.90
CA MET A 36 14.57 15.96 -8.66
C MET A 36 15.71 17.02 -8.52
N ARG A 37 16.96 16.66 -8.84
CA ARG A 37 18.09 17.60 -8.81
C ARG A 37 17.89 18.78 -9.77
N GLU A 38 17.44 18.51 -10.98
CA GLU A 38 17.14 19.56 -11.98
C GLU A 38 16.02 20.52 -11.51
N ARG A 39 15.13 20.03 -10.63
CA ARG A 39 14.05 20.78 -10.02
C ARG A 39 14.43 21.44 -8.68
N GLY A 40 15.73 21.43 -8.32
CA GLY A 40 16.26 22.13 -7.14
C GLY A 40 16.21 21.35 -5.85
N PHE A 41 15.88 20.06 -5.86
CA PHE A 41 15.97 19.19 -4.67
C PHE A 41 17.44 18.82 -4.38
N ARG A 42 17.77 18.69 -3.10
CA ARG A 42 18.91 17.87 -2.68
C ARG A 42 18.49 16.41 -2.76
N ALA A 43 18.89 15.71 -3.82
CA ALA A 43 18.42 14.36 -4.07
C ALA A 43 19.56 13.35 -4.15
N SER A 44 19.30 12.15 -3.62
CA SER A 44 20.21 11.00 -3.60
C SER A 44 19.41 9.69 -3.54
N VAL A 45 20.11 8.59 -3.78
CA VAL A 45 19.61 7.24 -3.45
C VAL A 45 19.98 6.95 -2.02
N ASP A 46 19.06 6.41 -1.21
CA ASP A 46 19.37 5.96 0.15
C ASP A 46 19.84 4.50 0.19
N ASP A 47 20.20 3.99 1.39
CA ASP A 47 20.77 2.65 1.54
C ASP A 47 19.79 1.49 1.23
N ALA A 48 18.49 1.78 1.16
CA ALA A 48 17.49 0.80 0.71
C ALA A 48 17.25 0.86 -0.80
N GLY A 49 17.84 1.82 -1.50
CA GLY A 49 17.62 2.04 -2.93
C GLY A 49 16.50 3.02 -3.25
N ASN A 50 15.91 3.70 -2.27
CA ASN A 50 14.87 4.71 -2.53
C ASN A 50 15.44 5.95 -3.21
N ALA A 51 14.67 6.55 -4.11
CA ALA A 51 14.93 7.91 -4.58
C ALA A 51 14.47 8.91 -3.52
N VAL A 52 15.39 9.68 -2.93
CA VAL A 52 15.06 10.66 -1.87
C VAL A 52 15.45 12.05 -2.30
N GLY A 53 14.50 12.99 -2.26
CA GLY A 53 14.73 14.40 -2.56
C GLY A 53 14.20 15.30 -1.45
N GLU A 54 14.99 16.29 -1.06
CA GLU A 54 14.62 17.24 -0.03
C GLU A 54 14.62 18.69 -0.55
N VAL A 55 13.62 19.46 -0.14
CA VAL A 55 13.50 20.88 -0.42
C VAL A 55 13.08 21.62 0.85
N GLY A 56 13.46 22.90 0.93
CA GLY A 56 13.25 23.71 2.13
C GLY A 56 14.43 23.67 3.09
N GLN A 57 14.33 24.41 4.20
CA GLN A 57 15.38 24.55 5.20
C GLN A 57 15.08 23.70 6.45
N VAL A 58 16.13 23.17 7.03
CA VAL A 58 16.07 22.56 8.36
C VAL A 58 16.30 23.66 9.40
N GLY A 59 15.38 23.81 10.35
CA GLY A 59 15.50 24.82 11.40
C GLY A 59 14.51 24.59 12.53
N GLN A 60 14.72 25.32 13.62
CA GLN A 60 13.79 25.27 14.76
C GLN A 60 12.41 25.84 14.33
N GLY A 61 11.33 25.13 14.62
CA GLY A 61 9.97 25.51 14.21
C GLY A 61 9.62 25.17 12.76
N THR A 62 10.47 24.44 12.05
CA THR A 62 10.17 23.96 10.68
C THR A 62 9.25 22.74 10.74
N VAL A 63 8.14 22.78 10.00
CA VAL A 63 7.25 21.63 9.82
C VAL A 63 7.84 20.68 8.76
N HIS A 64 8.04 19.44 9.13
CA HIS A 64 8.54 18.41 8.22
C HIS A 64 7.39 17.63 7.60
N VAL A 65 7.28 17.64 6.29
CA VAL A 65 6.29 16.87 5.51
C VAL A 65 7.02 15.81 4.67
N VAL A 66 6.62 14.55 4.80
CA VAL A 66 7.06 13.47 3.93
C VAL A 66 5.98 13.16 2.91
N LEU A 67 6.35 13.14 1.64
CA LEU A 67 5.54 12.68 0.51
C LEU A 67 6.20 11.40 -0.01
N LEU A 68 5.65 10.23 0.32
CA LEU A 68 6.23 8.94 -0.04
C LEU A 68 5.30 8.25 -1.02
N GLY A 69 5.78 7.97 -2.23
CA GLY A 69 5.08 7.12 -3.20
C GLY A 69 6.02 6.03 -3.69
N HIS A 70 5.48 4.89 -4.10
CA HIS A 70 6.32 3.82 -4.60
C HIS A 70 6.70 4.05 -6.07
N ILE A 71 7.89 3.55 -6.45
CA ILE A 71 8.45 3.68 -7.78
C ILE A 71 8.38 2.37 -8.56
N ASP A 72 8.20 1.26 -7.84
CA ASP A 72 8.04 -0.06 -8.44
C ASP A 72 6.62 -0.30 -8.98
N THR A 73 6.50 -1.33 -9.78
CA THR A 73 5.24 -1.76 -10.40
C THR A 73 5.12 -3.28 -10.39
N VAL A 74 3.89 -3.77 -10.48
CA VAL A 74 3.66 -5.18 -10.80
C VAL A 74 4.16 -5.51 -12.22
N PRO A 75 4.47 -6.79 -12.53
CA PRO A 75 4.83 -7.25 -13.86
C PRO A 75 3.74 -6.96 -14.91
N GLY A 76 4.14 -6.92 -16.16
CA GLY A 76 3.26 -6.75 -17.33
C GLY A 76 3.39 -5.36 -17.93
N GLU A 77 4.11 -5.29 -19.04
CA GLU A 77 4.32 -4.04 -19.78
C GLU A 77 3.05 -3.56 -20.48
N ILE A 78 2.83 -2.25 -20.44
CA ILE A 78 1.78 -1.57 -21.19
C ILE A 78 2.48 -0.49 -22.01
N PRO A 79 2.39 -0.51 -23.36
CA PRO A 79 3.02 0.51 -24.21
C PRO A 79 2.58 1.93 -23.80
N VAL A 80 3.56 2.78 -23.48
CA VAL A 80 3.28 4.14 -23.00
C VAL A 80 2.83 5.02 -24.18
N ARG A 81 1.71 5.68 -24.00
CA ARG A 81 1.17 6.64 -24.96
C ARG A 81 0.28 7.68 -24.29
N ILE A 82 0.12 8.80 -24.94
CA ILE A 82 -0.81 9.86 -24.54
C ILE A 82 -1.86 9.98 -25.64
N GLU A 83 -3.12 9.73 -25.29
CA GLU A 83 -4.25 9.80 -26.18
C GLU A 83 -5.38 10.62 -25.55
N SER A 84 -5.84 11.67 -26.23
CA SER A 84 -6.96 12.52 -25.75
C SER A 84 -6.82 13.01 -24.30
N GLY A 85 -5.62 13.39 -23.87
CA GLY A 85 -5.37 13.87 -22.51
C GLY A 85 -5.27 12.77 -21.45
N VAL A 86 -5.08 11.51 -21.86
CA VAL A 86 -4.91 10.36 -20.98
C VAL A 86 -3.54 9.74 -21.22
N LEU A 87 -2.75 9.59 -20.18
CA LEU A 87 -1.50 8.83 -20.16
C LEU A 87 -1.82 7.36 -19.89
N VAL A 88 -1.45 6.47 -20.79
CA VAL A 88 -1.58 5.01 -20.66
C VAL A 88 -0.19 4.43 -20.43
N GLY A 89 -0.04 3.52 -19.49
CA GLY A 89 1.22 2.86 -19.19
C GLY A 89 1.19 2.14 -17.85
N ARG A 90 2.05 1.16 -17.64
CA ARG A 90 2.20 0.49 -16.34
C ARG A 90 2.78 1.48 -15.31
N GLY A 91 2.18 1.58 -14.12
CA GLY A 91 2.54 2.55 -13.10
C GLY A 91 1.93 3.95 -13.31
N ALA A 92 1.18 4.19 -14.40
CA ALA A 92 0.58 5.50 -14.64
C ALA A 92 -0.36 5.93 -13.50
N VAL A 93 -1.05 4.98 -12.89
CA VAL A 93 -1.92 5.18 -11.73
C VAL A 93 -1.28 4.66 -10.46
N ASP A 94 -0.67 3.49 -10.50
CA ASP A 94 -0.19 2.77 -9.34
C ASP A 94 1.34 2.52 -9.41
N ALA A 95 2.17 3.41 -8.79
CA ALA A 95 1.81 4.73 -8.30
C ALA A 95 2.81 5.80 -8.76
N LYS A 96 3.41 5.62 -9.98
CA LYS A 96 4.34 6.63 -10.56
C LYS A 96 3.65 7.96 -10.84
N GLY A 97 2.35 7.95 -11.18
CA GLY A 97 1.56 9.17 -11.33
C GLY A 97 1.46 9.97 -10.02
N PRO A 98 1.01 9.37 -8.90
CA PRO A 98 1.06 9.97 -7.57
C PRO A 98 2.45 10.47 -7.17
N LEU A 99 3.50 9.66 -7.37
CA LEU A 99 4.88 10.04 -7.06
C LEU A 99 5.36 11.25 -7.89
N ALA A 100 5.09 11.26 -9.19
CA ALA A 100 5.42 12.39 -10.06
C ALA A 100 4.66 13.67 -9.64
N ALA A 101 3.40 13.54 -9.18
CA ALA A 101 2.64 14.67 -8.65
C ALA A 101 3.28 15.25 -7.38
N PHE A 102 3.86 14.41 -6.52
CA PHE A 102 4.59 14.85 -5.33
C PHE A 102 5.83 15.65 -5.69
N VAL A 103 6.65 15.15 -6.62
CA VAL A 103 7.83 15.87 -7.10
C VAL A 103 7.45 17.19 -7.75
N ALA A 104 6.43 17.19 -8.63
CA ALA A 104 5.97 18.42 -9.31
C ALA A 104 5.39 19.46 -8.34
N ALA A 105 4.76 19.02 -7.25
CA ALA A 105 4.16 19.93 -6.27
C ALA A 105 5.19 20.54 -5.29
N ALA A 106 6.25 19.82 -4.99
CA ALA A 106 7.22 20.19 -3.94
C ALA A 106 8.41 21.03 -4.46
N THR A 107 8.37 21.52 -5.69
CA THR A 107 9.48 22.31 -6.31
C THR A 107 9.70 23.67 -5.65
N ASP A 108 8.67 24.26 -5.05
CA ASP A 108 8.77 25.58 -4.44
C ASP A 108 9.12 25.45 -2.95
N ALA A 109 10.24 26.05 -2.55
CA ALA A 109 10.58 26.14 -1.11
C ALA A 109 9.59 27.05 -0.38
N LEU A 110 8.89 26.49 0.59
CA LEU A 110 7.94 27.24 1.42
C LEU A 110 8.59 27.65 2.76
N PRO A 111 8.37 28.90 3.22
CA PRO A 111 8.91 29.36 4.50
C PRO A 111 8.44 28.46 5.67
N GLY A 112 9.39 27.97 6.46
CA GLY A 112 9.10 27.12 7.61
C GLY A 112 8.59 25.73 7.30
N VAL A 113 8.72 25.26 6.05
CA VAL A 113 8.37 23.89 5.66
C VAL A 113 9.58 23.21 5.01
N ARG A 114 9.88 22.00 5.49
CA ARG A 114 10.80 21.06 4.84
C ARG A 114 9.98 19.95 4.23
N VAL A 115 10.19 19.64 2.97
CA VAL A 115 9.54 18.53 2.29
C VAL A 115 10.57 17.49 1.92
N THR A 116 10.31 16.24 2.25
CA THR A 116 11.05 15.08 1.75
C THR A 116 10.14 14.29 0.83
N VAL A 117 10.53 14.16 -0.44
CA VAL A 117 9.86 13.26 -1.41
C VAL A 117 10.64 11.97 -1.47
N VAL A 118 9.94 10.85 -1.38
CA VAL A 118 10.52 9.50 -1.43
C VAL A 118 9.85 8.72 -2.54
N GLY A 119 10.63 8.22 -3.51
CA GLY A 119 10.25 7.15 -4.41
C GLY A 119 10.67 5.82 -3.79
N ALA A 120 9.75 5.18 -3.09
CA ALA A 120 10.00 3.96 -2.33
C ALA A 120 10.08 2.75 -3.26
N VAL A 121 11.00 1.82 -2.96
CA VAL A 121 11.17 0.56 -3.69
C VAL A 121 10.41 -0.58 -3.01
N GLU A 122 10.04 -1.60 -3.79
CA GLU A 122 9.46 -2.88 -3.33
C GLU A 122 8.12 -2.75 -2.57
N GLU A 123 7.26 -1.77 -2.87
CA GLU A 123 5.91 -1.71 -2.30
C GLU A 123 5.05 -2.87 -2.80
N GLU A 124 5.11 -3.18 -4.09
CA GLU A 124 4.36 -4.23 -4.76
C GLU A 124 4.91 -5.66 -4.45
N SER A 125 5.92 -5.74 -3.59
CA SER A 125 6.47 -6.98 -3.07
C SER A 125 6.10 -7.17 -1.59
N PRO A 126 6.17 -8.40 -1.05
CA PRO A 126 5.89 -8.65 0.37
C PRO A 126 6.86 -7.95 1.33
N THR A 127 7.95 -7.41 0.85
CA THR A 127 9.01 -6.80 1.66
C THR A 127 8.75 -5.37 2.04
N SER A 128 8.09 -4.56 1.18
CA SER A 128 7.97 -3.09 1.35
C SER A 128 9.28 -2.47 1.84
N ALA A 129 10.40 -2.89 1.23
CA ALA A 129 11.75 -2.62 1.75
C ALA A 129 12.02 -1.12 1.88
N GLY A 130 11.59 -0.34 0.91
CA GLY A 130 11.74 1.11 0.89
C GLY A 130 11.04 1.79 2.05
N ALA A 131 9.76 1.52 2.27
CA ALA A 131 9.00 2.10 3.37
C ALA A 131 9.50 1.62 4.74
N ARG A 132 9.85 0.34 4.90
CA ARG A 132 10.41 -0.19 6.14
C ARG A 132 11.73 0.48 6.51
N TYR A 133 12.60 0.75 5.54
CA TYR A 133 13.82 1.51 5.78
C TYR A 133 13.51 2.95 6.21
N ARG A 134 12.55 3.62 5.54
CA ARG A 134 12.13 4.97 5.93
C ARG A 134 11.48 5.01 7.32
N ALA A 135 10.78 3.96 7.74
CA ALA A 135 10.20 3.82 9.06
C ALA A 135 11.26 3.85 10.21
N LEU A 136 12.53 3.56 9.93
CA LEU A 136 13.63 3.66 10.88
C LEU A 136 14.09 5.12 11.12
N HIS A 137 13.65 6.07 10.30
CA HIS A 137 13.99 7.48 10.44
C HIS A 137 13.00 8.22 11.35
N PRO A 138 13.38 9.39 11.89
CA PRO A 138 12.47 10.17 12.72
C PRO A 138 11.14 10.47 12.00
N ALA A 139 10.05 10.36 12.75
CA ALA A 139 8.71 10.66 12.25
C ALA A 139 8.61 12.13 11.77
N PRO A 140 7.96 12.40 10.64
CA PRO A 140 7.63 13.76 10.21
C PRO A 140 6.43 14.30 11.00
N ASP A 141 6.17 15.61 10.85
CA ASP A 141 4.92 16.20 11.35
C ASP A 141 3.71 15.73 10.54
N TRP A 142 3.85 15.56 9.23
CA TRP A 142 2.83 15.03 8.32
C TRP A 142 3.43 14.05 7.32
N CYS A 143 2.68 12.99 7.00
CA CYS A 143 3.03 12.07 5.93
C CYS A 143 1.88 11.89 4.94
N VAL A 144 2.18 11.96 3.65
CA VAL A 144 1.25 11.62 2.56
C VAL A 144 1.82 10.45 1.78
N VAL A 145 1.07 9.35 1.72
CA VAL A 145 1.45 8.18 0.92
C VAL A 145 0.84 8.31 -0.46
N GLY A 146 1.65 8.09 -1.48
CA GLY A 146 1.29 8.28 -2.90
C GLY A 146 0.54 7.09 -3.45
N GLU A 147 -0.78 7.16 -3.38
CA GLU A 147 -1.69 6.09 -3.81
C GLU A 147 -2.85 6.66 -4.61
N PRO A 148 -3.38 5.94 -5.61
CA PRO A 148 -4.51 6.41 -6.40
C PRO A 148 -5.77 6.54 -5.53
N SER A 149 -6.17 7.76 -5.27
CA SER A 149 -7.38 8.08 -4.48
C SER A 149 -8.44 8.80 -5.31
N GLY A 150 -8.03 9.36 -6.46
CA GLY A 150 -8.73 10.42 -7.16
C GLY A 150 -8.28 11.80 -6.66
N TRP A 151 -8.25 12.80 -7.57
CA TRP A 151 -7.73 14.12 -7.22
C TRP A 151 -8.57 14.88 -6.18
N ASP A 152 -9.85 14.50 -5.99
CA ASP A 152 -10.80 15.10 -5.05
C ASP A 152 -11.18 14.17 -3.88
N ALA A 153 -10.42 13.08 -3.69
CA ALA A 153 -10.65 12.15 -2.61
C ALA A 153 -9.36 11.86 -1.80
N VAL A 154 -9.53 11.57 -0.52
CA VAL A 154 -8.43 11.27 0.42
C VAL A 154 -8.67 9.92 1.04
N THR A 155 -7.70 9.00 0.92
CA THR A 155 -7.77 7.69 1.59
C THR A 155 -7.27 7.83 3.03
N VAL A 156 -8.13 7.48 3.99
CA VAL A 156 -7.89 7.67 5.42
C VAL A 156 -7.75 6.36 6.19
N ALA A 157 -7.91 5.22 5.52
CA ALA A 157 -7.71 3.92 6.16
C ALA A 157 -7.44 2.81 5.14
N TYR A 158 -6.59 1.88 5.54
CA TYR A 158 -6.34 0.60 4.90
C TYR A 158 -6.59 -0.54 5.87
N LYS A 159 -7.05 -1.70 5.38
CA LYS A 159 -7.04 -2.92 6.17
C LYS A 159 -5.60 -3.37 6.42
N GLY A 160 -5.40 -4.12 7.50
CA GLY A 160 -4.20 -4.90 7.69
C GLY A 160 -4.22 -6.19 6.88
N ARG A 161 -3.10 -6.89 6.92
CA ARG A 161 -2.90 -8.17 6.23
C ARG A 161 -2.26 -9.17 7.17
N LEU A 162 -2.68 -10.43 7.07
CA LEU A 162 -1.97 -11.56 7.64
C LEU A 162 -1.98 -12.67 6.59
N VAL A 163 -0.85 -13.28 6.33
CA VAL A 163 -0.73 -14.46 5.47
C VAL A 163 -0.06 -15.56 6.25
N LEU A 164 -0.72 -16.71 6.32
CA LEU A 164 -0.23 -17.90 7.00
C LEU A 164 -0.09 -19.06 6.00
N ASP A 165 1.04 -19.76 6.07
CA ASP A 165 1.21 -21.08 5.48
C ASP A 165 0.91 -22.12 6.55
N VAL A 166 -0.05 -23.00 6.28
CA VAL A 166 -0.45 -24.10 7.15
C VAL A 166 -0.08 -25.40 6.45
N ALA A 167 0.93 -26.11 6.98
CA ALA A 167 1.45 -27.35 6.42
C ALA A 167 0.96 -28.54 7.24
N LEU A 168 0.39 -29.53 6.55
CA LEU A 168 -0.01 -30.81 7.12
C LEU A 168 0.90 -31.91 6.57
N SER A 169 1.36 -32.80 7.45
CA SER A 169 2.18 -33.94 7.04
C SER A 169 1.98 -35.15 7.94
N ARG A 170 2.13 -36.35 7.35
CA ARG A 170 2.20 -37.62 8.07
C ARG A 170 3.01 -38.63 7.22
N PRO A 171 3.47 -39.75 7.81
CA PRO A 171 4.06 -40.85 7.01
C PRO A 171 3.11 -41.35 5.93
N ALA A 172 3.65 -41.66 4.76
CA ALA A 172 2.87 -42.19 3.65
C ALA A 172 2.16 -43.51 4.04
N ARG A 173 0.92 -43.66 3.58
CA ARG A 173 0.11 -44.89 3.77
C ARG A 173 -0.21 -45.48 2.40
N HIS A 174 -0.56 -46.77 2.43
CA HIS A 174 -1.06 -47.41 1.22
C HIS A 174 -2.35 -46.73 0.73
N GLY A 175 -2.50 -46.49 -0.57
CA GLY A 175 -3.65 -45.76 -1.13
C GLY A 175 -5.02 -46.35 -0.85
N ALA A 176 -5.11 -47.63 -0.41
CA ALA A 176 -6.34 -48.28 0.07
C ALA A 176 -6.47 -48.28 1.60
N ALA A 177 -5.60 -47.55 2.33
CA ALA A 177 -5.73 -47.45 3.79
C ALA A 177 -7.02 -46.70 4.17
N PRO A 178 -7.73 -47.13 5.22
CA PRO A 178 -8.94 -46.43 5.66
C PRO A 178 -8.61 -45.05 6.24
N GLY A 179 -9.61 -44.18 6.23
CA GLY A 179 -9.53 -42.83 6.79
C GLY A 179 -9.24 -41.74 5.74
N PRO A 180 -9.26 -40.46 6.14
CA PRO A 180 -9.07 -39.36 5.24
C PRO A 180 -7.64 -39.26 4.74
N THR A 181 -7.47 -38.75 3.53
CA THR A 181 -6.19 -38.29 3.00
C THR A 181 -5.75 -37.01 3.69
N VAL A 182 -4.43 -36.68 3.66
CA VAL A 182 -3.94 -35.39 4.20
C VAL A 182 -4.61 -34.20 3.48
N SER A 183 -4.94 -34.34 2.20
CA SER A 183 -5.68 -33.31 1.45
C SER A 183 -7.10 -33.08 1.99
N GLU A 184 -7.80 -34.15 2.36
CA GLU A 184 -9.14 -34.05 2.97
C GLU A 184 -9.07 -33.49 4.39
N GLU A 185 -8.03 -33.81 5.16
CA GLU A 185 -7.79 -33.21 6.47
C GLU A 185 -7.51 -31.71 6.33
N ALA A 186 -6.69 -31.30 5.35
CA ALA A 186 -6.42 -29.89 5.06
C ALA A 186 -7.69 -29.12 4.67
N LEU A 187 -8.56 -29.68 3.85
CA LEU A 187 -9.84 -29.08 3.49
C LEU A 187 -10.76 -28.89 4.71
N ARG A 188 -10.85 -29.88 5.59
CA ARG A 188 -11.64 -29.77 6.84
C ARG A 188 -11.07 -28.69 7.76
N LEU A 189 -9.75 -28.63 7.88
CA LEU A 189 -9.08 -27.58 8.66
C LEU A 189 -9.36 -26.18 8.07
N TRP A 190 -9.29 -26.03 6.74
CA TRP A 190 -9.66 -24.78 6.08
C TRP A 190 -11.10 -24.36 6.39
N GLU A 191 -12.07 -25.28 6.32
CA GLU A 191 -13.47 -24.98 6.61
C GLU A 191 -13.67 -24.49 8.05
N ARG A 192 -12.97 -25.09 9.03
CA ARG A 192 -12.98 -24.66 10.43
C ARG A 192 -12.35 -23.27 10.61
N VAL A 193 -11.20 -23.02 10.01
CA VAL A 193 -10.53 -21.70 10.02
C VAL A 193 -11.42 -20.62 9.41
N ARG A 194 -12.04 -20.91 8.27
CA ARG A 194 -12.99 -19.99 7.64
C ARG A 194 -14.21 -19.71 8.51
N ALA A 195 -14.79 -20.73 9.11
CA ALA A 195 -15.94 -20.58 10.00
C ALA A 195 -15.61 -19.74 11.26
N ALA A 196 -14.41 -19.89 11.84
CA ALA A 196 -13.94 -19.06 12.94
C ALA A 196 -13.83 -17.58 12.53
N ALA A 197 -13.26 -17.30 11.37
CA ALA A 197 -13.17 -15.94 10.86
C ALA A 197 -14.55 -15.30 10.58
N GLU A 198 -15.51 -16.07 10.06
CA GLU A 198 -16.90 -15.64 9.84
C GLU A 198 -17.62 -15.36 11.17
N ALA A 199 -17.43 -16.22 12.19
CA ALA A 199 -17.99 -16.04 13.52
C ALA A 199 -17.46 -14.76 14.20
N HIS A 200 -16.16 -14.46 14.05
CA HIS A 200 -15.54 -13.22 14.52
C HIS A 200 -16.24 -11.99 13.93
N GLY A 201 -16.52 -11.99 12.63
CA GLY A 201 -17.28 -10.94 11.96
C GLY A 201 -18.70 -10.79 12.49
N GLY A 202 -19.37 -11.89 12.81
CA GLY A 202 -20.72 -11.92 13.37
C GLY A 202 -20.80 -11.32 14.78
N GLN A 203 -19.84 -11.61 15.65
CA GLN A 203 -19.80 -11.08 17.03
C GLN A 203 -19.63 -9.55 17.07
N ARG A 204 -18.90 -8.95 16.13
CA ARG A 204 -18.70 -7.50 16.05
C ARG A 204 -19.92 -6.74 15.50
N ALA A 205 -20.84 -7.44 14.86
CA ALA A 205 -22.02 -6.81 14.23
C ALA A 205 -23.08 -6.29 15.23
N GLN A 206 -23.04 -6.66 16.51
CA GLN A 206 -23.95 -6.27 17.59
C GLN A 206 -25.27 -5.63 17.10
N GLY A 207 -26.07 -6.37 16.29
CA GLY A 207 -27.37 -5.96 15.82
C GLY A 207 -27.41 -5.10 14.54
N GLY A 208 -26.29 -4.82 13.88
CA GLY A 208 -26.20 -4.06 12.62
C GLY A 208 -25.39 -4.77 11.54
N ARG A 209 -25.66 -4.48 10.25
CA ARG A 209 -24.86 -4.97 9.13
C ARG A 209 -23.52 -4.24 9.08
N LEU A 210 -22.41 -4.93 9.37
CA LEU A 210 -21.06 -4.36 9.19
C LEU A 210 -20.83 -3.93 7.74
N ARG A 211 -20.19 -2.78 7.55
CA ARG A 211 -19.69 -2.36 6.24
C ARG A 211 -18.61 -3.35 5.78
N ALA A 212 -18.43 -3.52 4.49
CA ALA A 212 -17.42 -4.44 3.94
C ALA A 212 -16.01 -4.16 4.49
N PHE A 213 -15.66 -2.89 4.66
CA PHE A 213 -14.37 -2.48 5.23
C PHE A 213 -14.17 -2.92 6.70
N ASP A 214 -15.24 -2.99 7.49
CA ASP A 214 -15.17 -3.30 8.94
C ASP A 214 -15.23 -4.82 9.23
N ARG A 215 -15.26 -5.67 8.20
CA ARG A 215 -15.24 -7.14 8.32
C ARG A 215 -13.81 -7.68 8.28
N LEU A 216 -13.57 -8.75 9.03
CA LEU A 216 -12.43 -9.63 8.81
C LEU A 216 -12.74 -10.47 7.57
N ASP A 217 -11.90 -10.36 6.53
CA ASP A 217 -11.99 -11.22 5.35
C ASP A 217 -10.93 -12.33 5.49
N CYS A 218 -11.33 -13.57 5.20
CA CYS A 218 -10.46 -14.75 5.19
C CYS A 218 -10.59 -15.42 3.82
N ARG A 219 -9.45 -15.75 3.19
CA ARG A 219 -9.40 -16.36 1.85
C ARG A 219 -8.35 -17.46 1.80
N LEU A 220 -8.67 -18.55 1.10
CA LEU A 220 -7.69 -19.52 0.67
C LEU A 220 -7.00 -18.98 -0.58
N GLU A 221 -5.73 -18.55 -0.44
CA GLU A 221 -4.93 -18.00 -1.55
C GLU A 221 -4.25 -19.09 -2.37
N GLY A 222 -4.03 -20.26 -1.76
CA GLY A 222 -3.45 -21.40 -2.46
C GLY A 222 -3.60 -22.70 -1.66
N MET A 223 -3.63 -23.80 -2.39
CA MET A 223 -3.63 -25.15 -1.83
C MET A 223 -2.75 -26.04 -2.70
N TRP A 224 -1.86 -26.77 -2.06
CA TRP A 224 -0.96 -27.73 -2.71
C TRP A 224 -1.03 -29.05 -1.95
N SER A 225 -1.03 -30.17 -2.68
CA SER A 225 -1.00 -31.51 -2.09
C SER A 225 -0.38 -32.51 -3.07
N GLY A 226 0.12 -33.63 -2.58
CA GLY A 226 0.60 -34.73 -3.39
C GLY A 226 2.09 -34.68 -3.74
N ASP A 227 2.84 -33.66 -3.35
CA ASP A 227 4.27 -33.50 -3.68
C ASP A 227 5.18 -34.21 -2.68
N GLY A 228 4.82 -35.45 -2.33
CA GLY A 228 5.60 -36.28 -1.42
C GLY A 228 6.77 -36.97 -2.14
N ASP A 229 7.84 -37.22 -1.38
CA ASP A 229 8.99 -38.06 -1.77
C ASP A 229 8.65 -39.57 -1.76
N GLY A 230 7.35 -39.90 -1.63
CA GLY A 230 6.86 -41.26 -1.46
C GLY A 230 6.94 -41.76 -0.01
N LEU A 231 7.57 -41.00 0.90
CA LEU A 231 7.74 -41.34 2.32
C LEU A 231 6.74 -40.62 3.23
N ALA A 232 6.20 -39.50 2.75
CA ALA A 232 5.21 -38.71 3.48
C ALA A 232 4.07 -38.21 2.57
N GLU A 233 2.87 -38.17 3.11
CA GLU A 233 1.75 -37.41 2.54
C GLU A 233 1.84 -35.98 3.04
N ARG A 234 1.68 -34.99 2.16
CA ARG A 234 1.77 -33.55 2.48
C ARG A 234 0.65 -32.78 1.85
N ALA A 235 0.16 -31.78 2.57
CA ALA A 235 -0.68 -30.72 2.04
C ALA A 235 -0.25 -29.39 2.63
N ARG A 236 -0.42 -28.31 1.88
CA ARG A 236 -0.16 -26.93 2.34
C ARG A 236 -1.30 -26.04 1.91
N LEU A 237 -1.75 -25.20 2.83
CA LEU A 237 -2.71 -24.14 2.59
C LEU A 237 -2.01 -22.82 2.76
N ARG A 238 -2.25 -21.86 1.87
CA ARG A 238 -1.93 -20.45 2.08
C ARG A 238 -3.23 -19.70 2.36
N ILE A 239 -3.31 -19.15 3.56
CA ILE A 239 -4.51 -18.47 4.05
C ILE A 239 -4.19 -16.98 4.23
N GLY A 240 -4.92 -16.13 3.51
CA GLY A 240 -4.80 -14.68 3.58
C GLY A 240 -5.96 -14.05 4.33
N TYR A 241 -5.65 -13.08 5.20
CA TYR A 241 -6.62 -12.27 5.92
C TYR A 241 -6.49 -10.81 5.54
N ARG A 242 -7.64 -10.12 5.45
CA ARG A 242 -7.72 -8.66 5.41
C ARG A 242 -8.34 -8.17 6.70
N ILE A 243 -7.54 -7.52 7.53
CA ILE A 243 -7.83 -7.23 8.94
C ILE A 243 -8.38 -5.81 9.06
N PRO A 244 -9.60 -5.63 9.58
CA PRO A 244 -10.18 -4.30 9.76
C PRO A 244 -9.52 -3.55 10.94
N PRO A 245 -9.55 -2.20 10.96
CA PRO A 245 -9.09 -1.42 12.10
C PRO A 245 -9.77 -1.84 13.40
N GLY A 246 -8.95 -1.93 14.47
CA GLY A 246 -9.37 -2.43 15.78
C GLY A 246 -9.21 -3.93 15.98
N LEU A 247 -8.60 -4.62 15.01
CA LEU A 247 -7.99 -5.94 15.15
C LEU A 247 -6.51 -5.84 14.80
N VAL A 248 -5.71 -6.73 15.37
CA VAL A 248 -4.28 -6.85 15.06
C VAL A 248 -3.97 -8.24 14.50
N PRO A 249 -2.96 -8.40 13.64
CA PRO A 249 -2.59 -9.69 13.06
C PRO A 249 -2.36 -10.78 14.09
N ASP A 250 -1.71 -10.47 15.21
CA ASP A 250 -1.40 -11.45 16.28
C ASP A 250 -2.65 -12.05 16.92
N ALA A 251 -3.71 -11.25 17.08
CA ALA A 251 -4.97 -11.76 17.61
C ALA A 251 -5.64 -12.74 16.64
N VAL A 252 -5.60 -12.43 15.33
CA VAL A 252 -6.16 -13.32 14.29
C VAL A 252 -5.35 -14.62 14.20
N GLU A 253 -4.02 -14.53 14.24
CA GLU A 253 -3.14 -15.72 14.23
C GLU A 253 -3.39 -16.60 15.46
N THR A 254 -3.57 -16.01 16.64
CA THR A 254 -3.91 -16.75 17.87
C THR A 254 -5.20 -17.55 17.71
N GLU A 255 -6.22 -16.99 17.06
CA GLU A 255 -7.46 -17.71 16.77
C GLU A 255 -7.23 -18.89 15.80
N VAL A 256 -6.39 -18.70 14.78
CA VAL A 256 -6.03 -19.79 13.85
C VAL A 256 -5.28 -20.89 14.59
N LEU A 257 -4.32 -20.55 15.44
CA LEU A 257 -3.57 -21.53 16.23
C LEU A 257 -4.49 -22.31 17.19
N ALA A 258 -5.51 -21.67 17.76
CA ALA A 258 -6.52 -22.36 18.58
C ALA A 258 -7.32 -23.39 17.75
N VAL A 259 -7.75 -23.02 16.52
CA VAL A 259 -8.43 -23.95 15.61
C VAL A 259 -7.52 -25.11 15.21
N VAL A 260 -6.23 -24.84 14.97
CA VAL A 260 -5.23 -25.86 14.64
C VAL A 260 -4.99 -26.80 15.83
N ALA A 261 -4.93 -26.27 17.05
CA ALA A 261 -4.75 -27.08 18.27
C ALA A 261 -5.91 -28.08 18.52
N GLU A 262 -7.08 -27.78 18.00
CA GLU A 262 -8.24 -28.67 18.04
C GLU A 262 -8.33 -29.64 16.84
N HIS A 263 -7.28 -29.68 15.99
CA HIS A 263 -7.24 -30.62 14.87
C HIS A 263 -7.18 -32.05 15.39
N ASP A 264 -8.13 -32.86 14.95
CA ASP A 264 -8.32 -34.26 15.37
C ASP A 264 -7.89 -35.27 14.31
N GLY A 265 -7.23 -34.80 13.23
CA GLY A 265 -6.65 -35.64 12.18
C GLY A 265 -5.35 -36.32 12.60
N GLU A 266 -4.88 -37.25 11.78
CA GLU A 266 -3.64 -37.97 12.01
C GLU A 266 -2.39 -37.18 11.51
N ALA A 267 -2.58 -36.17 10.66
CA ALA A 267 -1.49 -35.34 10.17
C ALA A 267 -1.01 -34.34 11.24
N GLY A 268 0.29 -34.22 11.41
CA GLY A 268 0.88 -33.12 12.17
C GLY A 268 0.67 -31.81 11.39
N VAL A 269 0.35 -30.73 12.13
CA VAL A 269 0.08 -29.41 11.55
C VAL A 269 1.12 -28.41 12.03
N GLU A 270 1.73 -27.69 11.08
CA GLU A 270 2.64 -26.57 11.34
C GLU A 270 2.07 -25.30 10.72
N VAL A 271 2.19 -24.17 11.44
CA VAL A 271 1.75 -22.85 10.97
C VAL A 271 2.95 -21.93 10.91
N ALA A 272 3.15 -21.29 9.77
CA ALA A 272 4.21 -20.29 9.56
C ALA A 272 3.61 -18.96 9.10
N ARG A 273 4.01 -17.87 9.75
CA ARG A 273 3.66 -16.51 9.32
C ARG A 273 4.50 -16.12 8.10
N VAL A 274 3.85 -15.75 7.01
CA VAL A 274 4.48 -15.29 5.76
C VAL A 274 4.53 -13.78 5.71
N ALA A 275 3.44 -13.10 6.09
CA ALA A 275 3.34 -11.64 6.12
C ALA A 275 2.37 -11.18 7.20
N ALA A 276 2.64 -10.02 7.79
CA ALA A 276 1.75 -9.37 8.74
C ALA A 276 1.94 -7.85 8.69
N GLU A 277 0.87 -7.11 8.38
CA GLU A 277 0.78 -5.66 8.44
C GLU A 277 -0.44 -5.27 9.26
N GLU A 278 -0.26 -4.32 10.19
CA GLU A 278 -1.36 -3.77 10.96
C GLU A 278 -2.27 -2.88 10.09
N PRO A 279 -3.58 -2.79 10.40
CA PRO A 279 -4.45 -1.83 9.73
C PRO A 279 -4.02 -0.40 10.06
N ALA A 280 -4.06 0.46 9.05
CA ALA A 280 -3.77 1.89 9.20
C ALA A 280 -5.06 2.70 9.15
N ARG A 281 -5.20 3.68 10.06
CA ARG A 281 -6.33 4.60 10.07
C ARG A 281 -5.97 5.96 10.64
N THR A 282 -6.36 7.02 9.93
CA THR A 282 -6.27 8.39 10.44
C THR A 282 -7.65 8.99 10.68
N SER A 283 -7.73 9.99 11.55
CA SER A 283 -8.97 10.74 11.77
C SER A 283 -9.26 11.65 10.57
N ARG A 284 -10.51 11.66 10.12
CA ARG A 284 -11.01 12.61 9.10
C ARG A 284 -10.92 14.07 9.56
N THR A 285 -10.77 14.30 10.87
CA THR A 285 -10.62 15.61 11.48
C THR A 285 -9.19 15.94 11.85
N SER A 286 -8.20 15.12 11.46
CA SER A 286 -6.78 15.43 11.67
C SER A 286 -6.39 16.73 10.93
N PRO A 287 -5.37 17.46 11.39
CA PRO A 287 -4.89 18.66 10.71
C PRO A 287 -4.61 18.43 9.23
N LEU A 288 -3.95 17.31 8.90
CA LEU A 288 -3.64 16.94 7.52
C LEU A 288 -4.89 16.66 6.68
N ALA A 289 -5.85 15.89 7.21
CA ALA A 289 -7.10 15.62 6.50
C ALA A 289 -7.90 16.92 6.23
N ARG A 290 -7.94 17.85 7.20
CA ARG A 290 -8.56 19.18 6.99
C ARG A 290 -7.80 20.02 5.96
N ALA A 291 -6.46 19.94 5.93
CA ALA A 291 -5.66 20.63 4.91
C ALA A 291 -6.01 20.15 3.50
N PHE A 292 -6.21 18.84 3.31
CA PHE A 292 -6.67 18.27 2.04
C PHE A 292 -8.08 18.76 1.68
N VAL A 293 -9.04 18.73 2.62
CA VAL A 293 -10.41 19.23 2.37
C VAL A 293 -10.38 20.66 1.86
N GLY A 294 -9.61 21.56 2.51
CA GLY A 294 -9.47 22.93 2.08
C GLY A 294 -8.78 23.09 0.73
N ALA A 295 -7.72 22.30 0.46
CA ALA A 295 -6.98 22.37 -0.80
C ALA A 295 -7.81 21.84 -2.00
N ILE A 296 -8.59 20.76 -1.79
CA ILE A 296 -9.50 20.23 -2.82
C ILE A 296 -10.60 21.24 -3.14
N ALA A 297 -11.17 21.90 -2.13
CA ALA A 297 -12.17 22.95 -2.34
C ALA A 297 -11.60 24.13 -3.15
N GLU A 298 -10.36 24.58 -2.86
CA GLU A 298 -9.67 25.62 -3.65
C GLU A 298 -9.41 25.19 -5.10
N ALA A 299 -9.18 23.89 -5.34
CA ALA A 299 -9.03 23.35 -6.69
C ALA A 299 -10.39 23.14 -7.40
N GLY A 300 -11.50 23.50 -6.78
CA GLY A 300 -12.86 23.42 -7.33
C GLY A 300 -13.52 22.06 -7.19
N GLY A 301 -13.04 21.20 -6.28
CA GLY A 301 -13.58 19.87 -5.99
C GLY A 301 -14.45 19.81 -4.74
N GLY A 302 -15.17 18.70 -4.60
CA GLY A 302 -15.90 18.33 -3.40
C GLY A 302 -15.17 17.18 -2.67
N ALA A 303 -14.44 17.50 -1.60
CA ALA A 303 -13.62 16.52 -0.92
C ALA A 303 -14.40 15.31 -0.40
N SER A 304 -13.93 14.11 -0.70
CA SER A 304 -14.48 12.87 -0.17
C SER A 304 -13.41 12.03 0.55
N PHE A 305 -13.85 11.14 1.44
CA PHE A 305 -12.95 10.24 2.17
C PHE A 305 -13.18 8.79 1.74
N LYS A 306 -12.07 8.13 1.38
CA LYS A 306 -12.06 6.71 1.01
C LYS A 306 -11.42 5.84 2.09
N VAL A 307 -11.76 4.56 2.06
CA VAL A 307 -11.10 3.49 2.80
C VAL A 307 -10.82 2.35 1.81
N LYS A 308 -9.66 1.73 1.90
CA LYS A 308 -9.24 0.66 0.99
C LYS A 308 -9.08 -0.67 1.73
N SER A 309 -9.53 -1.77 1.11
CA SER A 309 -9.39 -3.13 1.66
C SER A 309 -8.02 -3.74 1.42
N GLY A 310 -7.20 -3.12 0.56
CA GLY A 310 -5.79 -3.49 0.36
C GLY A 310 -4.90 -3.03 1.51
N THR A 311 -3.61 -3.25 1.35
CA THR A 311 -2.51 -2.67 2.12
C THR A 311 -1.77 -1.66 1.26
N SER A 312 -0.97 -0.80 1.85
CA SER A 312 -0.01 0.10 1.20
C SER A 312 1.13 0.41 2.16
N ASP A 313 2.12 1.15 1.74
CA ASP A 313 3.17 1.67 2.61
C ASP A 313 2.65 2.46 3.82
N MET A 314 1.39 2.95 3.75
CA MET A 314 0.74 3.57 4.90
C MET A 314 0.62 2.60 6.10
N ASN A 315 0.44 1.30 5.88
CA ASN A 315 0.39 0.30 6.95
C ASN A 315 1.72 0.19 7.70
N VAL A 316 2.82 0.20 6.96
CA VAL A 316 4.19 0.14 7.51
C VAL A 316 4.53 1.42 8.28
N LEU A 317 4.31 2.57 7.65
CA LEU A 317 4.72 3.86 8.19
C LEU A 317 3.85 4.31 9.37
N ALA A 318 2.53 4.03 9.34
CA ALA A 318 1.63 4.43 10.42
C ALA A 318 1.97 3.72 11.74
N ALA A 319 2.34 2.44 11.68
CA ALA A 319 2.78 1.68 12.85
C ALA A 319 4.05 2.27 13.50
N ALA A 320 4.98 2.77 12.66
CA ALA A 320 6.27 3.28 13.14
C ALA A 320 6.22 4.76 13.59
N TRP A 321 5.51 5.62 12.83
CA TRP A 321 5.61 7.06 13.03
C TRP A 321 4.50 7.67 13.89
N GLY A 322 3.29 7.11 13.86
CA GLY A 322 2.15 7.64 14.63
C GLY A 322 1.75 9.10 14.30
N CYS A 323 2.33 9.70 13.24
CA CYS A 323 2.00 11.06 12.82
C CYS A 323 0.69 11.11 12.01
N PRO A 324 0.05 12.29 11.83
CA PRO A 324 -1.02 12.48 10.88
C PRO A 324 -0.62 12.00 9.49
N MET A 325 -1.34 10.98 8.97
CA MET A 325 -1.02 10.33 7.71
C MET A 325 -2.27 10.10 6.88
N VAL A 326 -2.18 10.27 5.57
CA VAL A 326 -3.23 9.94 4.60
C VAL A 326 -2.59 9.37 3.35
N ALA A 327 -3.36 8.63 2.54
CA ALA A 327 -2.92 8.33 1.18
C ALA A 327 -3.70 9.22 0.19
N TYR A 328 -2.97 9.71 -0.82
CA TYR A 328 -3.50 10.62 -1.83
C TYR A 328 -2.70 10.55 -3.13
N GLY A 329 -3.41 10.63 -4.23
CA GLY A 329 -2.84 10.74 -5.56
C GLY A 329 -3.92 10.77 -6.63
N PRO A 330 -3.60 11.26 -7.84
CA PRO A 330 -4.52 11.25 -8.97
C PRO A 330 -4.79 9.81 -9.44
N GLY A 331 -5.87 9.66 -10.20
CA GLY A 331 -6.24 8.41 -10.82
C GLY A 331 -7.23 7.58 -10.04
N ASP A 332 -7.83 6.61 -10.73
CA ASP A 332 -8.84 5.71 -10.20
C ASP A 332 -8.22 4.34 -9.94
N SER A 333 -8.25 3.91 -8.68
CA SER A 333 -7.75 2.60 -8.25
C SER A 333 -8.47 1.38 -8.86
N ALA A 334 -9.54 1.59 -9.60
CA ALA A 334 -10.14 0.51 -10.40
C ALA A 334 -9.25 0.05 -11.56
N TYR A 335 -8.24 0.84 -11.92
CA TYR A 335 -7.25 0.49 -12.95
C TYR A 335 -5.96 -0.13 -12.39
N ASP A 336 -5.77 -0.13 -11.06
CA ASP A 336 -4.59 -0.73 -10.42
C ASP A 336 -4.41 -2.19 -10.87
N HIS A 337 -3.19 -2.56 -11.23
CA HIS A 337 -2.81 -3.93 -11.65
C HIS A 337 -3.57 -4.48 -12.87
N THR A 338 -4.29 -3.65 -13.62
CA THR A 338 -5.02 -4.09 -14.82
C THR A 338 -4.23 -3.78 -16.11
N PRO A 339 -4.52 -4.46 -17.24
CA PRO A 339 -3.95 -4.08 -18.53
C PRO A 339 -4.53 -2.77 -19.09
N MET A 340 -5.49 -2.16 -18.40
CA MET A 340 -6.19 -0.92 -18.78
C MET A 340 -5.66 0.29 -18.01
N GLU A 341 -4.51 0.18 -17.35
CA GLU A 341 -3.95 1.20 -16.49
C GLU A 341 -3.70 2.50 -17.24
N ARG A 342 -4.23 3.60 -16.68
CA ARG A 342 -4.25 4.91 -17.33
C ARG A 342 -4.55 6.04 -16.34
N LEU A 343 -3.99 7.21 -16.62
CA LEU A 343 -4.13 8.42 -15.80
C LEU A 343 -4.65 9.59 -16.66
N ALA A 344 -5.74 10.21 -16.23
CA ALA A 344 -6.19 11.47 -16.83
C ALA A 344 -5.22 12.60 -16.44
N LEU A 345 -4.68 13.31 -17.44
CA LEU A 345 -3.70 14.38 -17.22
C LEU A 345 -4.33 15.60 -16.50
N ASP A 346 -5.63 15.82 -16.65
CA ASP A 346 -6.37 16.82 -15.89
C ASP A 346 -6.42 16.48 -14.39
N ASP A 347 -6.61 15.21 -14.03
CA ASP A 347 -6.58 14.76 -12.63
C ASP A 347 -5.18 14.89 -12.03
N TYR A 348 -4.14 14.60 -12.83
CA TYR A 348 -2.76 14.80 -12.45
C TYR A 348 -2.45 16.27 -12.16
N ALA A 349 -2.87 17.18 -13.05
CA ALA A 349 -2.68 18.63 -12.86
C ALA A 349 -3.42 19.15 -11.62
N ARG A 350 -4.64 18.67 -11.38
CA ARG A 350 -5.42 19.03 -10.17
C ARG A 350 -4.77 18.49 -8.90
N ALA A 351 -4.26 17.27 -8.92
CA ALA A 351 -3.56 16.68 -7.78
C ALA A 351 -2.31 17.49 -7.40
N ILE A 352 -1.51 17.94 -8.36
CA ILE A 352 -0.39 18.85 -8.12
C ILE A 352 -0.85 20.13 -7.41
N ALA A 353 -1.93 20.74 -7.87
CA ALA A 353 -2.48 21.95 -7.26
C ALA A 353 -2.98 21.71 -5.82
N VAL A 354 -3.63 20.57 -5.58
CA VAL A 354 -4.10 20.17 -4.24
C VAL A 354 -2.90 19.96 -3.30
N ILE A 355 -1.87 19.22 -3.71
CA ILE A 355 -0.68 18.98 -2.88
C ILE A 355 0.02 20.30 -2.55
N ARG A 356 0.19 21.21 -3.51
CA ARG A 356 0.70 22.58 -3.27
C ARG A 356 -0.16 23.32 -2.24
N GLY A 357 -1.48 23.17 -2.33
CA GLY A 357 -2.42 23.74 -1.36
C GLY A 357 -2.26 23.17 0.05
N VAL A 358 -2.01 21.86 0.16
CA VAL A 358 -1.74 21.19 1.45
C VAL A 358 -0.41 21.68 2.04
N LEU A 359 0.65 21.74 1.23
CA LEU A 359 1.97 22.21 1.68
C LEU A 359 1.92 23.67 2.18
N ARG A 360 1.16 24.56 1.53
CA ARG A 360 0.94 25.92 2.03
C ARG A 360 0.24 25.95 3.40
N ARG A 361 -0.66 25.00 3.68
CA ARG A 361 -1.35 24.87 4.97
C ARG A 361 -0.51 24.25 6.07
N ALA A 362 0.62 23.62 5.71
CA ALA A 362 1.62 23.15 6.65
C ALA A 362 2.50 24.27 7.20
N MET A 363 2.52 25.46 6.58
CA MET A 363 3.33 26.57 7.08
C MET A 363 2.93 26.93 8.53
N PRO A 364 3.91 27.11 9.44
CA PRO A 364 3.62 27.56 10.78
C PRO A 364 2.91 28.94 10.76
N PRO A 365 2.06 29.23 11.75
CA PRO A 365 1.48 30.58 11.86
C PRO A 365 2.59 31.61 12.00
N ARG A 366 2.42 32.76 11.34
CA ARG A 366 3.37 33.88 11.41
C ARG A 366 3.39 34.51 12.79
#